data_16ea14eff47c95737ad656c8151f39cc
#
_entry.id   16ea14eff47c95737ad656c8151f39cc
#
_cell.length_a   1.000
_cell.length_b   1.000
_cell.length_c   1.000
_cell.angle_alpha   90.00
_cell.angle_beta   90.00
_cell.angle_gamma   90.00
#
_symmetry.space_group_name_H-M   'P 1'
#
loop_
_entity.id
_entity.type
_entity.pdbx_description
1 polymer ?
#
loop_
_entity_poly.entity_id
_entity_poly.type
_entity_poly.pdbx_seq_one_letter_code
_entity_poly.pdbx_strand_id
1 'polypeptide(L)'
;SERAWRMAGSKMFVELGSQIKVEDLIRGVIIQSGNDACIVLAEAISGSEQQFAELLNDTGKRIGLTNSTFRNSTGWPDPEHKMTARDLSILARRIISDFPEYFPYYNERSFRYNNISQDNRNPILARVPGADGMKTGHTEDAGYGLVGTAKRGDRRVIMVVNGLPTM
;
A
#
# COMPACT_ATOMS: atom_id res chain seq x y z
N SER A 1 -9.92 11.39 -11.95
CA SER A 1 -10.40 10.85 -13.24
C SER A 1 -11.65 9.98 -13.05
N GLU A 2 -12.35 9.72 -14.15
CA GLU A 2 -13.50 8.80 -14.15
C GLU A 2 -13.06 7.36 -13.83
N ARG A 3 -11.88 6.95 -14.30
CA ARG A 3 -11.29 5.64 -14.01
C ARG A 3 -11.10 5.44 -12.50
N ALA A 4 -10.47 6.40 -11.82
CA ALA A 4 -10.28 6.36 -10.37
C ALA A 4 -11.63 6.33 -9.63
N TRP A 5 -12.55 7.21 -10.02
CA TRP A 5 -13.88 7.28 -9.40
C TRP A 5 -14.69 5.99 -9.53
N ARG A 6 -14.61 5.30 -10.69
CA ARG A 6 -15.31 4.04 -10.94
C ARG A 6 -14.63 2.81 -10.35
N MET A 7 -13.37 2.93 -9.88
CA MET A 7 -12.63 1.77 -9.38
C MET A 7 -13.36 1.08 -8.23
N ALA A 8 -13.45 -0.25 -8.32
CA ALA A 8 -14.11 -1.07 -7.33
C ALA A 8 -13.20 -1.42 -6.12
N GLY A 9 -13.76 -2.17 -5.16
CA GLY A 9 -13.07 -2.60 -3.96
C GLY A 9 -12.98 -1.52 -2.90
N SER A 10 -11.89 -1.50 -2.15
CA SER A 10 -11.66 -0.52 -1.09
C SER A 10 -11.41 0.87 -1.66
N LYS A 11 -12.02 1.88 -1.08
CA LYS A 11 -11.98 3.27 -1.60
C LYS A 11 -11.70 4.28 -0.51
N MET A 12 -11.01 5.34 -0.91
CA MET A 12 -10.94 6.60 -0.18
C MET A 12 -12.17 7.48 -0.44
N PHE A 13 -12.92 7.17 -1.52
CA PHE A 13 -14.06 7.92 -2.04
C PHE A 13 -13.65 9.27 -2.65
N VAL A 14 -12.68 9.23 -3.56
CA VAL A 14 -12.30 10.42 -4.34
C VAL A 14 -13.45 10.88 -5.24
N GLU A 15 -13.70 12.18 -5.27
CA GLU A 15 -14.74 12.76 -6.11
C GLU A 15 -14.20 13.08 -7.52
N LEU A 16 -15.06 12.88 -8.52
CA LEU A 16 -14.71 13.19 -9.90
C LEU A 16 -14.41 14.69 -10.07
N GLY A 17 -13.26 15.00 -10.67
CA GLY A 17 -12.85 16.38 -10.93
C GLY A 17 -12.35 17.18 -9.71
N SER A 18 -12.31 16.56 -8.52
CA SER A 18 -11.78 17.21 -7.32
C SER A 18 -10.24 17.34 -7.35
N GLN A 19 -9.73 18.29 -6.57
CA GLN A 19 -8.31 18.42 -6.26
C GLN A 19 -8.06 17.87 -4.85
N ILE A 20 -7.08 16.98 -4.72
CA ILE A 20 -6.79 16.29 -3.47
C ILE A 20 -5.29 16.47 -3.16
N LYS A 21 -4.97 16.76 -1.91
CA LYS A 21 -3.58 16.82 -1.48
C LYS A 21 -2.92 15.45 -1.63
N VAL A 22 -1.68 15.42 -2.11
CA VAL A 22 -0.89 14.18 -2.24
C VAL A 22 -0.78 13.45 -0.90
N GLU A 23 -0.60 14.18 0.18
CA GLU A 23 -0.56 13.67 1.54
C GLU A 23 -1.83 12.89 1.92
N ASP A 24 -3.02 13.40 1.55
CA ASP A 24 -4.30 12.73 1.80
C ASP A 24 -4.44 11.47 0.95
N LEU A 25 -3.98 11.51 -0.31
CA LEU A 25 -3.94 10.32 -1.17
C LEU A 25 -3.04 9.23 -0.58
N ILE A 26 -1.86 9.58 -0.06
CA ILE A 26 -0.94 8.64 0.60
C ILE A 26 -1.63 8.00 1.82
N ARG A 27 -2.29 8.78 2.68
CA ARG A 27 -3.08 8.24 3.80
C ARG A 27 -4.22 7.34 3.31
N GLY A 28 -4.92 7.76 2.27
CA GLY A 28 -5.98 6.95 1.65
C GLY A 28 -5.47 5.58 1.18
N VAL A 29 -4.29 5.53 0.56
CA VAL A 29 -3.64 4.28 0.14
C VAL A 29 -3.24 3.43 1.35
N ILE A 30 -2.57 4.01 2.33
CA ILE A 30 -2.01 3.27 3.46
C ILE A 30 -3.11 2.77 4.40
N ILE A 31 -3.99 3.65 4.84
CA ILE A 31 -4.94 3.40 5.93
C ILE A 31 -6.22 2.76 5.39
N GLN A 32 -6.79 3.34 4.35
CA GLN A 32 -8.08 2.92 3.79
C GLN A 32 -7.94 1.87 2.68
N SER A 33 -6.71 1.57 2.23
CA SER A 33 -6.45 0.72 1.06
C SER A 33 -7.17 1.22 -0.21
N GLY A 34 -7.24 2.54 -0.38
CA GLY A 34 -8.00 3.21 -1.44
C GLY A 34 -7.46 2.91 -2.83
N ASN A 35 -8.12 2.02 -3.57
CA ASN A 35 -7.76 1.73 -4.96
C ASN A 35 -7.90 2.96 -5.85
N ASP A 36 -8.93 3.76 -5.61
CA ASP A 36 -9.17 5.03 -6.28
C ASP A 36 -8.01 6.02 -6.06
N ALA A 37 -7.50 6.12 -4.84
CA ALA A 37 -6.34 6.95 -4.52
C ALA A 37 -5.06 6.46 -5.22
N CYS A 38 -4.86 5.13 -5.33
CA CYS A 38 -3.75 4.55 -6.09
C CYS A 38 -3.79 4.98 -7.56
N ILE A 39 -4.96 4.92 -8.19
CA ILE A 39 -5.13 5.30 -9.60
C ILE A 39 -4.88 6.81 -9.78
N VAL A 40 -5.41 7.66 -8.89
CA VAL A 40 -5.15 9.10 -8.94
C VAL A 40 -3.65 9.40 -8.89
N LEU A 41 -2.91 8.77 -7.97
CA LEU A 41 -1.46 8.92 -7.86
C LEU A 41 -0.75 8.41 -9.12
N ALA A 42 -1.14 7.25 -9.64
CA ALA A 42 -0.55 6.67 -10.83
C ALA A 42 -0.70 7.58 -12.06
N GLU A 43 -1.91 8.11 -12.27
CA GLU A 43 -2.19 9.04 -13.37
C GLU A 43 -1.42 10.37 -13.20
N ALA A 44 -1.34 10.89 -11.98
CA ALA A 44 -0.62 12.15 -11.70
C ALA A 44 0.89 12.02 -11.91
N ILE A 45 1.49 10.86 -11.59
CA ILE A 45 2.94 10.63 -11.68
C ILE A 45 3.35 10.28 -13.12
N SER A 46 2.57 9.44 -13.80
CA SER A 46 2.97 8.80 -15.06
C SER A 46 2.01 9.05 -16.23
N GLY A 47 0.93 9.81 -16.04
CA GLY A 47 -0.07 10.08 -17.06
C GLY A 47 -1.10 8.95 -17.24
N SER A 48 -0.74 7.71 -16.91
CA SER A 48 -1.65 6.56 -16.93
C SER A 48 -1.22 5.48 -15.93
N GLU A 49 -2.17 4.63 -15.54
CA GLU A 49 -1.86 3.49 -14.66
C GLU A 49 -0.92 2.48 -15.33
N GLN A 50 -1.01 2.32 -16.66
CA GLN A 50 -0.12 1.42 -17.40
C GLN A 50 1.33 1.93 -17.33
N GLN A 51 1.57 3.20 -17.65
CA GLN A 51 2.91 3.80 -17.55
C GLN A 51 3.42 3.78 -16.10
N PHE A 52 2.53 3.93 -15.13
CA PHE A 52 2.91 3.79 -13.73
C PHE A 52 3.33 2.36 -13.38
N ALA A 53 2.66 1.33 -13.91
CA ALA A 53 3.08 -0.07 -13.72
C ALA A 53 4.48 -0.34 -14.32
N GLU A 54 4.81 0.26 -15.47
CA GLU A 54 6.15 0.22 -16.04
C GLU A 54 7.16 0.87 -15.10
N LEU A 55 6.86 2.06 -14.58
CA LEU A 55 7.69 2.76 -13.60
C LEU A 55 7.89 1.94 -12.31
N LEU A 56 6.83 1.25 -11.84
CA LEU A 56 6.94 0.34 -10.68
C LEU A 56 7.90 -0.82 -10.96
N ASN A 57 7.84 -1.43 -12.15
CA ASN A 57 8.76 -2.52 -12.54
C ASN A 57 10.20 -2.04 -12.61
N ASP A 58 10.46 -0.89 -13.22
CA ASP A 58 11.81 -0.33 -13.32
C ASP A 58 12.36 0.08 -11.95
N THR A 59 11.52 0.68 -11.12
CA THR A 59 11.89 1.01 -9.74
C THR A 59 12.12 -0.24 -8.90
N GLY A 60 11.27 -1.25 -9.04
CA GLY A 60 11.43 -2.54 -8.38
C GLY A 60 12.80 -3.17 -8.68
N LYS A 61 13.18 -3.24 -9.95
CA LYS A 61 14.51 -3.73 -10.35
C LYS A 61 15.64 -2.94 -9.70
N ARG A 62 15.55 -1.60 -9.70
CA ARG A 62 16.59 -0.72 -9.12
C ARG A 62 16.77 -0.93 -7.62
N ILE A 63 15.70 -1.24 -6.90
CA ILE A 63 15.76 -1.47 -5.44
C ILE A 63 15.94 -2.94 -5.07
N GLY A 64 16.10 -3.85 -6.06
CA GLY A 64 16.43 -5.24 -5.85
C GLY A 64 15.24 -6.20 -5.70
N LEU A 65 14.05 -5.84 -6.19
CA LEU A 65 12.89 -6.73 -6.24
C LEU A 65 13.03 -7.65 -7.48
N THR A 66 13.76 -8.74 -7.33
CA THR A 66 14.16 -9.60 -8.46
C THR A 66 13.10 -10.60 -8.89
N ASN A 67 12.09 -10.83 -8.05
CA ASN A 67 11.01 -11.81 -8.27
C ASN A 67 9.64 -11.17 -8.14
N SER A 68 9.51 -9.92 -8.58
CA SER A 68 8.26 -9.17 -8.57
C SER A 68 7.95 -8.61 -9.94
N THR A 69 6.67 -8.59 -10.29
CA THR A 69 6.14 -7.97 -11.51
C THR A 69 4.87 -7.22 -11.16
N PHE A 70 4.77 -5.98 -11.62
CA PHE A 70 3.62 -5.11 -11.38
C PHE A 70 2.84 -4.89 -12.67
N ARG A 71 1.51 -5.01 -12.63
CA ARG A 71 0.59 -4.83 -13.77
C ARG A 71 -0.39 -3.67 -13.58
N ASN A 72 -0.56 -3.25 -12.33
CA ASN A 72 -1.43 -2.13 -11.96
C ASN A 72 -0.92 -1.46 -10.68
N SER A 73 -1.55 -0.35 -10.31
CA SER A 73 -1.17 0.46 -9.14
C SER A 73 -1.76 -0.04 -7.81
N THR A 74 -2.77 -0.91 -7.88
CA THR A 74 -3.63 -1.25 -6.73
C THR A 74 -3.35 -2.61 -6.13
N GLY A 75 -2.68 -3.51 -6.86
CA GLY A 75 -2.62 -4.94 -6.55
C GLY A 75 -3.88 -5.69 -6.94
N TRP A 76 -4.73 -5.12 -7.82
CA TRP A 76 -5.89 -5.83 -8.36
C TRP A 76 -5.46 -7.12 -9.04
N PRO A 77 -6.24 -8.22 -8.91
CA PRO A 77 -5.85 -9.50 -9.48
C PRO A 77 -5.50 -9.44 -10.96
N ASP A 78 -4.32 -9.94 -11.27
CA ASP A 78 -3.80 -10.13 -12.61
C ASP A 78 -2.82 -11.33 -12.55
N PRO A 79 -2.89 -12.30 -13.47
CA PRO A 79 -2.05 -13.51 -13.44
C PRO A 79 -0.55 -13.22 -13.42
N GLU A 80 -0.14 -12.08 -13.97
CA GLU A 80 1.26 -11.66 -14.03
C GLU A 80 1.65 -10.66 -12.94
N HIS A 81 0.70 -10.23 -12.07
CA HIS A 81 1.00 -9.36 -10.95
C HIS A 81 1.46 -10.20 -9.75
N LYS A 82 2.76 -10.32 -9.56
CA LYS A 82 3.36 -11.21 -8.56
C LYS A 82 4.37 -10.50 -7.70
N MET A 83 4.41 -10.87 -6.43
CA MET A 83 5.41 -10.38 -5.50
C MET A 83 5.76 -11.44 -4.46
N THR A 84 7.06 -11.66 -4.22
CA THR A 84 7.49 -12.62 -3.19
C THR A 84 7.52 -11.99 -1.80
N ALA A 85 7.43 -12.81 -0.75
CA ALA A 85 7.59 -12.34 0.63
C ALA A 85 8.98 -11.71 0.86
N ARG A 86 10.02 -12.22 0.19
CA ARG A 86 11.36 -11.64 0.23
C ARG A 86 11.37 -10.22 -0.35
N ASP A 87 10.81 -10.04 -1.54
CA ASP A 87 10.78 -8.72 -2.19
C ASP A 87 9.93 -7.72 -1.40
N LEU A 88 8.80 -8.17 -0.80
CA LEU A 88 8.02 -7.35 0.13
C LEU A 88 8.85 -6.90 1.34
N SER A 89 9.71 -7.77 1.90
CA SER A 89 10.59 -7.42 3.01
C SER A 89 11.68 -6.42 2.60
N ILE A 90 12.20 -6.53 1.38
CA ILE A 90 13.15 -5.58 0.79
C ILE A 90 12.48 -4.23 0.62
N LEU A 91 11.28 -4.20 0.01
CA LEU A 91 10.51 -2.97 -0.18
C LEU A 91 10.21 -2.28 1.16
N ALA A 92 9.74 -3.03 2.16
CA ALA A 92 9.46 -2.51 3.49
C ALA A 92 10.70 -1.87 4.13
N ARG A 93 11.85 -2.54 4.06
CA ARG A 93 13.13 -2.00 4.56
C ARG A 93 13.53 -0.72 3.85
N ARG A 94 13.38 -0.68 2.50
CA ARG A 94 13.69 0.51 1.71
C ARG A 94 12.79 1.69 2.07
N ILE A 95 11.49 1.48 2.24
CA ILE A 95 10.57 2.53 2.67
C ILE A 95 11.00 3.11 4.03
N ILE A 96 11.35 2.26 5.00
CA ILE A 96 11.77 2.69 6.33
C ILE A 96 13.09 3.46 6.28
N SER A 97 14.06 3.00 5.46
CA SER A 97 15.39 3.61 5.40
C SER A 97 15.46 4.86 4.54
N ASP A 98 14.73 4.86 3.41
CA ASP A 98 14.88 5.90 2.40
C ASP A 98 13.87 7.05 2.59
N PHE A 99 12.77 6.78 3.30
CA PHE A 99 11.67 7.74 3.53
C PHE A 99 11.24 7.78 5.00
N PRO A 100 12.17 7.97 5.96
CA PRO A 100 11.85 7.94 7.39
C PRO A 100 10.85 9.01 7.81
N GLU A 101 10.79 10.15 7.11
CA GLU A 101 9.87 11.26 7.36
C GLU A 101 8.41 10.91 7.01
N TYR A 102 8.18 10.00 6.06
CA TYR A 102 6.84 9.56 5.64
C TYR A 102 6.41 8.24 6.30
N PHE A 103 7.36 7.50 6.86
CA PHE A 103 7.08 6.22 7.51
C PHE A 103 6.02 6.31 8.62
N PRO A 104 5.92 7.41 9.42
CA PRO A 104 4.89 7.54 10.45
C PRO A 104 3.44 7.38 9.98
N TYR A 105 3.14 7.64 8.71
CA TYR A 105 1.79 7.42 8.15
C TYR A 105 1.30 5.98 8.31
N TYR A 106 2.21 4.99 8.31
CA TYR A 106 1.87 3.59 8.50
C TYR A 106 1.38 3.27 9.92
N ASN A 107 1.66 4.13 10.90
CA ASN A 107 1.22 3.97 12.29
C ASN A 107 -0.07 4.73 12.61
N GLU A 108 -0.58 5.53 11.69
CA GLU A 108 -1.86 6.23 11.88
C GLU A 108 -3.00 5.21 11.99
N ARG A 109 -3.85 5.37 13.02
CA ARG A 109 -4.90 4.40 13.37
C ARG A 109 -6.16 4.54 12.52
N SER A 110 -6.45 5.74 12.07
CA SER A 110 -7.60 6.05 11.22
C SER A 110 -7.32 7.27 10.36
N PHE A 111 -8.07 7.39 9.29
CA PHE A 111 -8.04 8.58 8.44
C PHE A 111 -9.47 8.96 8.04
N ARG A 112 -9.75 10.26 8.04
CA ARG A 112 -11.04 10.82 7.65
C ARG A 112 -10.90 11.63 6.37
N TYR A 113 -11.66 11.24 5.36
CA TYR A 113 -11.77 11.97 4.10
C TYR A 113 -13.25 12.08 3.69
N ASN A 114 -13.71 13.21 3.16
CA ASN A 114 -15.11 13.47 2.75
C ASN A 114 -16.12 13.03 3.83
N ASN A 115 -15.88 13.38 5.09
CA ASN A 115 -16.67 12.98 6.25
C ASN A 115 -16.78 11.47 6.51
N ILE A 116 -16.04 10.64 5.79
CA ILE A 116 -15.97 9.19 5.98
C ILE A 116 -14.68 8.87 6.73
N SER A 117 -14.81 8.36 7.97
CA SER A 117 -13.69 7.88 8.77
C SER A 117 -13.54 6.38 8.57
N GLN A 118 -12.31 5.93 8.30
CA GLN A 118 -11.98 4.51 8.18
C GLN A 118 -10.75 4.20 9.02
N ASP A 119 -10.78 3.05 9.68
CA ASP A 119 -9.67 2.59 10.51
C ASP A 119 -8.59 1.91 9.66
N ASN A 120 -7.35 1.98 10.16
CA ASN A 120 -6.24 1.23 9.60
C ASN A 120 -6.49 -0.28 9.80
N ARG A 121 -6.43 -1.02 8.71
CA ARG A 121 -6.73 -2.47 8.70
C ARG A 121 -5.63 -3.33 9.28
N ASN A 122 -4.48 -2.76 9.65
CA ASN A 122 -3.36 -3.50 10.20
C ASN A 122 -3.62 -3.91 11.66
N PRO A 123 -3.91 -5.22 11.92
CA PRO A 123 -4.33 -5.67 13.25
C PRO A 123 -3.22 -5.62 14.30
N ILE A 124 -1.94 -5.64 13.89
CA ILE A 124 -0.84 -5.65 14.86
C ILE A 124 -0.61 -4.29 15.50
N LEU A 125 -1.05 -3.21 14.85
CA LEU A 125 -0.91 -1.87 15.43
C LEU A 125 -1.56 -1.74 16.81
N ALA A 126 -2.70 -2.39 17.04
CA ALA A 126 -3.38 -2.35 18.33
C ALA A 126 -2.94 -3.46 19.30
N ARG A 127 -2.36 -4.56 18.78
CA ARG A 127 -2.15 -5.79 19.55
C ARG A 127 -0.69 -6.05 19.94
N VAL A 128 0.25 -5.48 19.19
CA VAL A 128 1.68 -5.79 19.35
C VAL A 128 2.41 -4.53 19.85
N PRO A 129 2.99 -4.57 21.06
CA PRO A 129 3.78 -3.47 21.57
C PRO A 129 4.98 -3.15 20.67
N GLY A 130 5.09 -1.86 20.28
CA GLY A 130 6.13 -1.38 19.37
C GLY A 130 5.81 -1.56 17.88
N ALA A 131 4.64 -2.13 17.52
CA ALA A 131 4.20 -2.18 16.12
C ALA A 131 3.92 -0.76 15.57
N ASP A 132 4.48 -0.48 14.40
CA ASP A 132 4.44 0.85 13.78
C ASP A 132 4.21 0.82 12.25
N GLY A 133 3.79 -0.31 11.70
CA GLY A 133 3.49 -0.51 10.27
C GLY A 133 3.20 -1.97 9.93
N MET A 134 2.94 -2.32 8.71
CA MET A 134 2.86 -1.47 7.53
C MET A 134 1.51 -1.64 6.83
N LYS A 135 1.37 -2.69 6.01
CA LYS A 135 0.23 -2.79 5.09
C LYS A 135 -0.34 -4.20 5.03
N THR A 136 -1.65 -4.28 4.98
CA THR A 136 -2.41 -5.50 4.69
C THR A 136 -2.72 -5.61 3.21
N GLY A 137 -2.97 -6.82 2.73
CA GLY A 137 -3.47 -7.09 1.39
C GLY A 137 -4.46 -8.26 1.43
N HIS A 138 -5.35 -8.30 0.44
CA HIS A 138 -6.26 -9.43 0.23
C HIS A 138 -6.69 -9.51 -1.23
N THR A 139 -6.63 -10.69 -1.78
CA THR A 139 -7.33 -11.10 -2.99
C THR A 139 -7.87 -12.51 -2.79
N GLU A 140 -8.89 -12.90 -3.54
CA GLU A 140 -9.42 -14.27 -3.46
C GLU A 140 -8.35 -15.31 -3.79
N ASP A 141 -7.50 -15.03 -4.77
CA ASP A 141 -6.44 -15.95 -5.21
C ASP A 141 -5.27 -16.04 -4.22
N ALA A 142 -4.88 -14.90 -3.62
CA ALA A 142 -3.69 -14.83 -2.77
C ALA A 142 -3.99 -14.98 -1.28
N GLY A 143 -5.26 -14.95 -0.87
CA GLY A 143 -5.65 -14.90 0.54
C GLY A 143 -5.25 -13.60 1.22
N TYR A 144 -5.25 -13.60 2.54
CA TYR A 144 -4.81 -12.44 3.33
C TYR A 144 -3.30 -12.39 3.47
N GLY A 145 -2.76 -11.18 3.38
CA GLY A 145 -1.34 -10.89 3.58
C GLY A 145 -1.11 -9.72 4.50
N LEU A 146 0.03 -9.72 5.17
CA LEU A 146 0.48 -8.63 6.02
C LEU A 146 1.98 -8.45 5.90
N VAL A 147 2.40 -7.23 5.62
CA VAL A 147 3.73 -6.75 5.94
C VAL A 147 3.62 -6.00 7.27
N GLY A 148 4.20 -6.56 8.31
CA GLY A 148 4.19 -6.00 9.66
C GLY A 148 5.59 -5.55 10.09
N THR A 149 5.67 -4.51 10.90
CA THR A 149 6.91 -4.08 11.51
C THR A 149 6.69 -3.62 12.95
N ALA A 150 7.68 -3.91 13.79
CA ALA A 150 7.72 -3.45 15.17
C ALA A 150 9.15 -3.05 15.55
N LYS A 151 9.28 -1.99 16.36
CA LYS A 151 10.56 -1.53 16.91
C LYS A 151 10.52 -1.57 18.44
N ARG A 152 11.55 -2.16 19.04
CA ARG A 152 11.76 -2.14 20.49
C ARG A 152 13.22 -1.81 20.79
N GLY A 153 13.46 -0.69 21.42
CA GLY A 153 14.82 -0.15 21.54
C GLY A 153 15.43 0.05 20.15
N ASP A 154 16.62 -0.47 19.94
CA ASP A 154 17.34 -0.37 18.66
C ASP A 154 17.03 -1.50 17.67
N ARG A 155 16.24 -2.49 18.10
CA ARG A 155 15.86 -3.63 17.23
C ARG A 155 14.55 -3.37 16.52
N ARG A 156 14.59 -3.52 15.20
CA ARG A 156 13.40 -3.56 14.34
C ARG A 156 13.25 -4.95 13.73
N VAL A 157 12.03 -5.44 13.71
CA VAL A 157 11.63 -6.66 13.00
C VAL A 157 10.68 -6.29 11.87
N ILE A 158 10.88 -6.88 10.71
CA ILE A 158 9.94 -6.84 9.58
C ILE A 158 9.46 -8.27 9.37
N MET A 159 8.16 -8.47 9.35
CA MET A 159 7.49 -9.75 9.12
C MET A 159 6.66 -9.66 7.86
N VAL A 160 6.71 -10.69 7.03
CA VAL A 160 5.83 -10.84 5.87
C VAL A 160 5.13 -12.18 5.97
N VAL A 161 3.81 -12.15 5.92
CA VAL A 161 2.95 -13.34 5.85
C VAL A 161 1.98 -13.18 4.69
N ASN A 162 1.78 -14.26 3.93
CA ASN A 162 0.88 -14.32 2.78
C ASN A 162 0.08 -15.62 2.82
N GLY A 163 -1.04 -15.67 2.11
CA GLY A 163 -1.83 -16.89 1.96
C GLY A 163 -2.61 -17.28 3.20
N LEU A 164 -2.91 -16.34 4.10
CA LEU A 164 -3.70 -16.64 5.28
C LEU A 164 -5.19 -16.73 4.90
N PRO A 165 -5.93 -17.70 5.49
CA PRO A 165 -7.37 -17.83 5.25
C PRO A 165 -8.20 -16.72 5.92
N THR A 166 -7.67 -16.11 6.96
CA THR A 166 -8.27 -15.00 7.71
C THR A 166 -7.20 -14.03 8.18
N MET A 167 -7.61 -12.80 8.58
CA MET A 167 -6.75 -11.80 9.18
C MET A 167 -6.82 -11.80 10.71
#